data_ce27c3a3f2e21180ac17e0f8f5c2e4ca
#
_entry.id   ce27c3a3f2e21180ac17e0f8f5c2e4ca
#
_cell.length_a   1.000
_cell.length_b   1.000
_cell.length_c   1.000
_cell.angle_alpha   90.00
_cell.angle_beta   90.00
_cell.angle_gamma   90.00
#
_symmetry.space_group_name_H-M   'P 1'
#
loop_
_entity.id
_entity.type
_entity.pdbx_description
1 polymer ?
#
loop_
_entity_poly.entity_id
_entity_poly.type
_entity_poly.pdbx_seq_one_letter_code
_entity_poly.pdbx_strand_id
1 'polypeptide(L)'
;MRARRKYKAQVEKAARENHMARFNKRMELVKLGVVSQNSKNYRQALQCYLSYLESLQRSKGGSDLTPRAFDPKSDSAELLMLTGVYWDLAKIYDKFKGKDKAKVKYYLDKFVIFSKGTNYERLSREMLRKFLTYDTPRNRPLFKESYVTLGGGKCFIATAVEEHCEDGVVITLKRFRDEVLARNHFGRKFISIYYKISPSIAVFLIRSDSKFQKIVANLLGKIANAISFQFFRDEK
;
A
#
# COMPACT_ATOMS: atom_id res chain seq x y z
N MET A 1 28.87 -36.00 25.68
CA MET A 1 27.83 -34.92 25.59
C MET A 1 28.40 -33.53 25.34
N ARG A 2 29.48 -33.06 26.00
CA ARG A 2 30.06 -31.69 25.81
C ARG A 2 30.56 -31.41 24.38
N ALA A 3 31.20 -32.34 23.70
CA ALA A 3 31.70 -32.18 22.34
C ALA A 3 30.57 -31.93 21.30
N ARG A 4 29.46 -32.69 21.42
CA ARG A 4 28.28 -32.54 20.54
C ARG A 4 27.59 -31.19 20.73
N ARG A 5 27.53 -30.65 21.95
CA ARG A 5 27.01 -29.32 22.25
C ARG A 5 27.90 -28.21 21.62
N LYS A 6 29.23 -28.33 21.74
CA LYS A 6 30.17 -27.38 21.15
C LYS A 6 30.07 -27.38 19.63
N TYR A 7 30.01 -28.55 19.00
CA TYR A 7 29.85 -28.66 17.56
C TYR A 7 28.55 -28.01 17.07
N LYS A 8 27.41 -28.32 17.74
CA LYS A 8 26.10 -27.69 17.41
C LYS A 8 26.17 -26.16 17.52
N ALA A 9 26.75 -25.64 18.60
CA ALA A 9 26.91 -24.20 18.78
C ALA A 9 27.77 -23.54 17.68
N GLN A 10 28.86 -24.21 17.23
CA GLN A 10 29.69 -23.73 16.14
C GLN A 10 28.93 -23.69 14.79
N VAL A 11 28.17 -24.77 14.50
CA VAL A 11 27.36 -24.81 13.27
C VAL A 11 26.28 -23.71 13.28
N GLU A 12 25.60 -23.51 14.42
CA GLU A 12 24.59 -22.44 14.56
C GLU A 12 25.22 -21.05 14.42
N LYS A 13 26.41 -20.83 14.98
CA LYS A 13 27.17 -19.58 14.85
C LYS A 13 27.53 -19.31 13.39
N ALA A 14 28.13 -20.29 12.71
CA ALA A 14 28.49 -20.18 11.29
C ALA A 14 27.27 -19.93 10.40
N ALA A 15 26.13 -20.58 10.69
CA ALA A 15 24.87 -20.35 9.96
C ALA A 15 24.36 -18.91 10.14
N ARG A 16 24.42 -18.36 11.37
CA ARG A 16 24.04 -16.96 11.65
C ARG A 16 24.96 -15.95 10.95
N GLU A 17 26.28 -16.19 10.98
CA GLU A 17 27.27 -15.35 10.31
C GLU A 17 27.05 -15.34 8.79
N ASN A 18 26.81 -16.50 8.19
CA ASN A 18 26.48 -16.61 6.77
C ASN A 18 25.17 -15.92 6.40
N HIS A 19 24.14 -16.05 7.25
CA HIS A 19 22.86 -15.35 7.06
C HIS A 19 23.06 -13.83 7.09
N MET A 20 23.79 -13.35 8.10
CA MET A 20 24.06 -11.91 8.25
C MET A 20 24.89 -11.35 7.07
N ALA A 21 25.91 -12.09 6.61
CA ALA A 21 26.72 -11.69 5.46
C ALA A 21 25.86 -11.57 4.18
N ARG A 22 24.96 -12.51 3.94
CA ARG A 22 24.02 -12.45 2.81
C ARG A 22 23.04 -11.28 2.95
N PHE A 23 22.50 -11.04 4.13
CA PHE A 23 21.64 -9.89 4.41
C PHE A 23 22.38 -8.57 4.14
N ASN A 24 23.59 -8.40 4.66
CA ASN A 24 24.39 -7.20 4.46
C ASN A 24 24.66 -6.94 2.97
N LYS A 25 25.01 -7.99 2.21
CA LYS A 25 25.21 -7.87 0.76
C LYS A 25 23.95 -7.40 0.03
N ARG A 26 22.76 -7.90 0.42
CA ARG A 26 21.48 -7.45 -0.13
C ARG A 26 21.17 -6.01 0.27
N MET A 27 21.49 -5.63 1.51
CA MET A 27 21.31 -4.26 1.99
C MET A 27 22.15 -3.25 1.20
N GLU A 28 23.37 -3.61 0.82
CA GLU A 28 24.21 -2.74 -0.02
C GLU A 28 23.59 -2.51 -1.41
N LEU A 29 22.98 -3.53 -2.02
CA LEU A 29 22.24 -3.36 -3.27
C LEU A 29 21.09 -2.36 -3.11
N VAL A 30 20.31 -2.45 -2.03
CA VAL A 30 19.20 -1.51 -1.79
C VAL A 30 19.74 -0.10 -1.55
N LYS A 31 20.78 0.09 -0.76
CA LYS A 31 21.41 1.41 -0.53
C LYS A 31 21.87 2.04 -1.86
N LEU A 32 22.57 1.27 -2.69
CA LEU A 32 23.01 1.74 -4.01
C LEU A 32 21.81 2.09 -4.90
N GLY A 33 20.73 1.30 -4.84
CA GLY A 33 19.48 1.58 -5.53
C GLY A 33 18.87 2.92 -5.12
N VAL A 34 18.78 3.19 -3.82
CA VAL A 34 18.27 4.46 -3.26
C VAL A 34 19.14 5.64 -3.69
N VAL A 35 20.46 5.54 -3.59
CA VAL A 35 21.38 6.59 -4.01
C VAL A 35 21.21 6.88 -5.51
N SER A 36 21.16 5.83 -6.33
CA SER A 36 20.98 5.95 -7.79
C SER A 36 19.63 6.58 -8.13
N GLN A 37 18.57 6.23 -7.41
CA GLN A 37 17.23 6.82 -7.60
C GLN A 37 17.20 8.31 -7.23
N ASN A 38 17.84 8.70 -6.14
CA ASN A 38 17.95 10.10 -5.71
C ASN A 38 18.75 10.93 -6.73
N SER A 39 19.77 10.34 -7.33
CA SER A 39 20.56 10.93 -8.43
C SER A 39 19.84 10.87 -9.79
N LYS A 40 18.56 10.45 -9.83
CA LYS A 40 17.75 10.27 -11.05
C LYS A 40 18.32 9.24 -12.05
N ASN A 41 19.29 8.41 -11.64
CA ASN A 41 19.80 7.28 -12.42
C ASN A 41 18.88 6.07 -12.25
N TYR A 42 17.67 6.17 -12.81
CA TYR A 42 16.65 5.13 -12.64
C TYR A 42 17.02 3.77 -13.24
N ARG A 43 17.87 3.75 -14.28
CA ARG A 43 18.35 2.49 -14.87
C ARG A 43 19.18 1.69 -13.88
N GLN A 44 20.14 2.33 -13.23
CA GLN A 44 20.98 1.70 -12.20
C GLN A 44 20.16 1.33 -10.96
N ALA A 45 19.26 2.22 -10.50
CA ALA A 45 18.37 1.93 -9.40
C ALA A 45 17.54 0.67 -9.66
N LEU A 46 16.93 0.57 -10.87
CA LEU A 46 16.18 -0.60 -11.30
C LEU A 46 17.01 -1.88 -11.25
N GLN A 47 18.23 -1.84 -11.78
CA GLN A 47 19.14 -2.99 -11.78
C GLN A 47 19.48 -3.44 -10.36
N CYS A 48 19.80 -2.52 -9.46
CA CYS A 48 20.08 -2.82 -8.06
C CYS A 48 18.89 -3.47 -7.35
N TYR A 49 17.69 -2.92 -7.51
CA TYR A 49 16.48 -3.46 -6.87
C TYR A 49 16.08 -4.83 -7.43
N LEU A 50 16.21 -5.05 -8.74
CA LEU A 50 15.97 -6.37 -9.34
C LEU A 50 16.99 -7.41 -8.88
N SER A 51 18.28 -7.04 -8.81
CA SER A 51 19.33 -7.93 -8.27
C SER A 51 19.10 -8.27 -6.80
N TYR A 52 18.60 -7.32 -5.99
CA TYR A 52 18.17 -7.58 -4.62
C TYR A 52 17.05 -8.62 -4.58
N LEU A 53 15.98 -8.43 -5.37
CA LEU A 53 14.85 -9.36 -5.41
C LEU A 53 15.30 -10.76 -5.84
N GLU A 54 16.12 -10.87 -6.89
CA GLU A 54 16.63 -12.14 -7.37
C GLU A 54 17.48 -12.87 -6.31
N SER A 55 18.38 -12.15 -5.63
CA SER A 55 19.18 -12.69 -4.54
C SER A 55 18.30 -13.19 -3.38
N LEU A 56 17.25 -12.44 -3.05
CA LEU A 56 16.32 -12.80 -1.98
C LEU A 56 15.46 -14.01 -2.37
N GLN A 57 14.92 -14.04 -3.58
CA GLN A 57 14.18 -15.19 -4.12
C GLN A 57 14.99 -16.47 -4.07
N ARG A 58 16.26 -16.43 -4.54
CA ARG A 58 17.17 -17.60 -4.45
C ARG A 58 17.38 -18.05 -3.01
N SER A 59 17.47 -17.13 -2.05
CA SER A 59 17.65 -17.47 -0.63
C SER A 59 16.41 -18.07 0.03
N LYS A 60 15.22 -17.83 -0.55
CA LYS A 60 13.92 -18.32 -0.05
C LYS A 60 13.33 -19.46 -0.91
N GLY A 61 14.16 -20.15 -1.70
CA GLY A 61 13.76 -21.34 -2.45
C GLY A 61 13.39 -21.10 -3.92
N GLY A 62 13.70 -19.91 -4.47
CA GLY A 62 13.57 -19.62 -5.91
C GLY A 62 12.16 -19.32 -6.43
N SER A 63 11.13 -19.44 -5.60
CA SER A 63 9.76 -19.11 -5.96
C SER A 63 9.42 -17.63 -5.80
N ASP A 64 8.28 -17.21 -6.33
CA ASP A 64 7.78 -15.84 -6.12
C ASP A 64 7.59 -15.55 -4.62
N LEU A 65 8.10 -14.39 -4.18
CA LEU A 65 8.08 -14.03 -2.76
C LEU A 65 6.65 -13.78 -2.27
N THR A 66 6.33 -14.44 -1.16
CA THR A 66 5.07 -14.26 -0.43
C THR A 66 5.38 -14.00 1.05
N PRO A 67 4.52 -13.33 1.82
CA PRO A 67 4.75 -13.11 3.25
C PRO A 67 4.97 -14.41 4.04
N ARG A 68 4.40 -15.53 3.60
CA ARG A 68 4.54 -16.86 4.24
C ARG A 68 5.97 -17.42 4.20
N ALA A 69 6.81 -16.93 3.28
CA ALA A 69 8.22 -17.35 3.17
C ALA A 69 9.13 -16.70 4.23
N PHE A 70 8.57 -15.83 5.08
CA PHE A 70 9.30 -15.05 6.08
C PHE A 70 8.78 -15.29 7.48
N ASP A 71 9.68 -15.31 8.45
CA ASP A 71 9.33 -15.24 9.86
C ASP A 71 9.19 -13.76 10.28
N PRO A 72 7.99 -13.31 10.73
CA PRO A 72 7.77 -11.92 11.11
C PRO A 72 8.70 -11.38 12.20
N LYS A 73 9.26 -12.25 13.04
CA LYS A 73 10.17 -11.85 14.13
C LYS A 73 11.61 -11.74 13.66
N SER A 74 12.13 -12.78 13.01
CA SER A 74 13.53 -12.82 12.59
C SER A 74 13.80 -12.05 11.29
N ASP A 75 12.84 -12.01 10.37
CA ASP A 75 12.97 -11.38 9.06
C ASP A 75 12.36 -9.97 8.99
N SER A 76 12.02 -9.35 10.13
CA SER A 76 11.30 -8.06 10.17
C SER A 76 12.02 -6.94 9.39
N ALA A 77 13.35 -6.84 9.52
CA ALA A 77 14.15 -5.86 8.78
C ALA A 77 14.15 -6.14 7.27
N GLU A 78 14.25 -7.39 6.86
CA GLU A 78 14.17 -7.81 5.46
C GLU A 78 12.79 -7.53 4.85
N LEU A 79 11.71 -7.80 5.61
CA LEU A 79 10.34 -7.51 5.20
C LEU A 79 10.09 -6.02 4.97
N LEU A 80 10.58 -5.16 5.87
CA LEU A 80 10.47 -3.71 5.72
C LEU A 80 11.25 -3.23 4.48
N MET A 81 12.47 -3.72 4.30
CA MET A 81 13.32 -3.38 3.16
C MET A 81 12.70 -3.85 1.83
N LEU A 82 12.19 -5.09 1.79
CA LEU A 82 11.51 -5.66 0.63
C LEU A 82 10.28 -4.83 0.24
N THR A 83 9.49 -4.41 1.23
CA THR A 83 8.32 -3.55 1.01
C THR A 83 8.73 -2.21 0.39
N GLY A 84 9.82 -1.60 0.90
CA GLY A 84 10.39 -0.38 0.32
C GLY A 84 10.88 -0.57 -1.12
N VAL A 85 11.52 -1.69 -1.43
CA VAL A 85 11.96 -2.01 -2.80
C VAL A 85 10.77 -2.16 -3.75
N TYR A 86 9.69 -2.84 -3.35
CA TYR A 86 8.48 -2.92 -4.19
C TYR A 86 7.85 -1.56 -4.44
N TRP A 87 7.82 -0.70 -3.42
CA TRP A 87 7.36 0.68 -3.56
C TRP A 87 8.20 1.48 -4.56
N ASP A 88 9.52 1.41 -4.45
CA ASP A 88 10.43 2.14 -5.32
C ASP A 88 10.38 1.63 -6.76
N LEU A 89 10.27 0.33 -6.96
CA LEU A 89 10.07 -0.28 -8.28
C LEU A 89 8.76 0.20 -8.91
N ALA A 90 7.66 0.24 -8.15
CA ALA A 90 6.38 0.75 -8.66
C ALA A 90 6.51 2.20 -9.15
N LYS A 91 7.17 3.08 -8.39
CA LYS A 91 7.43 4.48 -8.78
C LYS A 91 8.33 4.60 -10.00
N ILE A 92 9.38 3.80 -10.09
CA ILE A 92 10.32 3.82 -11.22
C ILE A 92 9.58 3.40 -12.50
N TYR A 93 8.84 2.29 -12.47
CA TYR A 93 8.07 1.83 -13.63
C TYR A 93 6.96 2.80 -14.03
N ASP A 94 6.35 3.52 -13.09
CA ASP A 94 5.37 4.56 -13.39
C ASP A 94 6.02 5.74 -14.15
N LYS A 95 7.26 6.09 -13.83
CA LYS A 95 8.02 7.14 -14.54
C LYS A 95 8.47 6.72 -15.94
N PHE A 96 8.81 5.46 -16.15
CA PHE A 96 9.17 4.93 -17.46
C PHE A 96 7.95 4.84 -18.38
N LYS A 97 7.73 5.88 -19.19
CA LYS A 97 6.85 5.96 -20.40
C LYS A 97 5.54 5.13 -20.40
N GLY A 98 4.91 4.86 -19.26
CA GLY A 98 3.54 4.34 -19.19
C GLY A 98 3.22 3.00 -19.87
N LYS A 99 4.17 2.40 -20.60
CA LYS A 99 3.95 1.15 -21.35
C LYS A 99 3.91 -0.10 -20.45
N ASP A 100 4.44 -0.01 -19.22
CA ASP A 100 4.52 -1.15 -18.29
C ASP A 100 3.49 -1.07 -17.15
N LYS A 101 2.24 -0.70 -17.46
CA LYS A 101 1.14 -0.68 -16.49
C LYS A 101 1.03 -2.00 -15.71
N ALA A 102 1.31 -3.14 -16.37
CA ALA A 102 1.31 -4.45 -15.73
C ALA A 102 2.39 -4.57 -14.64
N LYS A 103 3.60 -4.05 -14.89
CA LYS A 103 4.67 -4.04 -13.87
C LYS A 103 4.37 -3.09 -12.72
N VAL A 104 3.83 -1.89 -13.00
CA VAL A 104 3.37 -0.97 -11.94
C VAL A 104 2.37 -1.68 -11.04
N LYS A 105 1.35 -2.32 -11.64
CA LYS A 105 0.35 -3.08 -10.88
C LYS A 105 0.99 -4.20 -10.07
N TYR A 106 1.86 -5.02 -10.67
CA TYR A 106 2.52 -6.14 -10.00
C TYR A 106 3.28 -5.68 -8.75
N TYR A 107 4.10 -4.62 -8.87
CA TYR A 107 4.89 -4.14 -7.73
C TYR A 107 4.02 -3.44 -6.67
N LEU A 108 2.94 -2.77 -7.06
CA LEU A 108 1.96 -2.23 -6.11
C LEU A 108 1.20 -3.34 -5.37
N ASP A 109 0.78 -4.41 -6.06
CA ASP A 109 0.15 -5.56 -5.44
C ASP A 109 1.09 -6.22 -4.42
N LYS A 110 2.38 -6.37 -4.75
CA LYS A 110 3.41 -6.85 -3.83
C LYS A 110 3.60 -5.91 -2.63
N PHE A 111 3.71 -4.61 -2.87
CA PHE A 111 3.79 -3.61 -1.81
C PHE A 111 2.60 -3.72 -0.83
N VAL A 112 1.38 -3.85 -1.35
CA VAL A 112 0.17 -4.00 -0.54
C VAL A 112 0.17 -5.30 0.25
N ILE A 113 0.49 -6.44 -0.40
CA ILE A 113 0.49 -7.75 0.25
C ILE A 113 1.51 -7.81 1.40
N PHE A 114 2.69 -7.23 1.21
CA PHE A 114 3.72 -7.19 2.23
C PHE A 114 3.51 -6.11 3.30
N SER A 115 2.66 -5.11 3.06
CA SER A 115 2.33 -4.06 4.01
C SER A 115 1.13 -4.42 4.91
N LYS A 116 0.11 -5.08 4.34
CA LYS A 116 -1.18 -5.30 4.99
C LYS A 116 -1.05 -6.21 6.21
N GLY A 117 -1.63 -5.78 7.34
CA GLY A 117 -1.58 -6.52 8.60
C GLY A 117 -0.23 -6.42 9.35
N THR A 118 0.71 -5.61 8.89
CA THR A 118 2.01 -5.40 9.54
C THR A 118 2.04 -4.13 10.39
N ASN A 119 3.05 -4.01 11.25
CA ASN A 119 3.26 -2.82 12.08
C ASN A 119 3.51 -1.54 11.26
N TYR A 120 3.93 -1.67 10.00
CA TYR A 120 4.20 -0.56 9.10
C TYR A 120 3.10 -0.33 8.04
N GLU A 121 1.95 -1.00 8.14
CA GLU A 121 0.81 -0.75 7.24
C GLU A 121 0.39 0.72 7.22
N ARG A 122 0.34 1.35 8.41
CA ARG A 122 0.04 2.78 8.54
C ARG A 122 1.06 3.65 7.80
N LEU A 123 2.34 3.32 7.91
CA LEU A 123 3.42 4.03 7.19
C LEU A 123 3.26 3.87 5.68
N SER A 124 3.04 2.65 5.19
CA SER A 124 2.85 2.34 3.78
C SER A 124 1.65 3.09 3.19
N ARG A 125 0.55 3.16 3.93
CA ARG A 125 -0.63 3.95 3.56
C ARG A 125 -0.33 5.46 3.47
N GLU A 126 0.43 5.98 4.44
CA GLU A 126 0.82 7.39 4.44
C GLU A 126 1.79 7.73 3.30
N MET A 127 2.67 6.81 2.92
CA MET A 127 3.53 6.95 1.74
C MET A 127 2.71 7.06 0.46
N LEU A 128 1.69 6.20 0.27
CA LEU A 128 0.74 6.28 -0.85
C LEU A 128 -0.03 7.61 -0.85
N ARG A 129 -0.55 8.02 0.32
CA ARG A 129 -1.27 9.29 0.47
C ARG A 129 -0.40 10.47 0.03
N LYS A 130 0.82 10.57 0.56
CA LYS A 130 1.75 11.64 0.20
C LYS A 130 2.08 11.62 -1.29
N PHE A 131 2.35 10.45 -1.84
CA PHE A 131 2.65 10.32 -3.27
C PHE A 131 1.47 10.74 -4.15
N LEU A 132 0.23 10.37 -3.78
CA LEU A 132 -0.98 10.80 -4.48
C LEU A 132 -1.27 12.31 -4.34
N THR A 133 -0.82 12.94 -3.25
CA THR A 133 -1.04 14.37 -2.97
C THR A 133 0.00 15.28 -3.64
N TYR A 134 1.28 14.89 -3.59
CA TYR A 134 2.40 15.77 -3.95
C TYR A 134 3.05 15.39 -5.28
N ASP A 135 2.81 14.18 -5.78
CA ASP A 135 3.32 13.70 -7.07
C ASP A 135 2.16 13.55 -8.07
N THR A 136 2.52 13.49 -9.36
CA THR A 136 1.57 13.26 -10.47
C THR A 136 1.86 11.90 -11.12
N PRO A 137 1.48 10.78 -10.48
CA PRO A 137 1.72 9.46 -11.06
C PRO A 137 0.93 9.27 -12.36
N ARG A 138 1.55 8.67 -13.36
CA ARG A 138 0.91 8.39 -14.66
C ARG A 138 -0.21 7.36 -14.53
N ASN A 139 0.00 6.35 -13.69
CA ASN A 139 -0.99 5.32 -13.39
C ASN A 139 -1.70 5.60 -12.05
N ARG A 140 -2.11 6.87 -11.83
CA ARG A 140 -2.79 7.33 -10.60
C ARG A 140 -3.88 6.37 -10.10
N PRO A 141 -4.76 5.78 -10.95
CA PRO A 141 -5.78 4.83 -10.48
C PRO A 141 -5.21 3.62 -9.76
N LEU A 142 -4.06 3.06 -10.19
CA LEU A 142 -3.44 1.91 -9.53
C LEU A 142 -2.91 2.26 -8.13
N PHE A 143 -2.29 3.44 -7.97
CA PHE A 143 -1.85 3.92 -6.65
C PHE A 143 -3.04 4.22 -5.73
N LYS A 144 -4.13 4.76 -6.27
CA LYS A 144 -5.37 5.03 -5.54
C LYS A 144 -6.02 3.71 -5.07
N GLU A 145 -6.07 2.69 -5.93
CA GLU A 145 -6.53 1.34 -5.59
C GLU A 145 -5.71 0.75 -4.42
N SER A 146 -4.39 0.83 -4.50
CA SER A 146 -3.48 0.37 -3.44
C SER A 146 -3.70 1.11 -2.12
N TYR A 147 -3.90 2.44 -2.17
CA TYR A 147 -4.21 3.27 -1.01
C TYR A 147 -5.52 2.83 -0.32
N VAL A 148 -6.57 2.60 -1.11
CA VAL A 148 -7.87 2.12 -0.60
C VAL A 148 -7.74 0.72 -0.01
N THR A 149 -6.99 -0.17 -0.66
CA THR A 149 -6.77 -1.56 -0.19
C THR A 149 -6.03 -1.62 1.15
N LEU A 150 -5.13 -0.64 1.43
CA LEU A 150 -4.48 -0.45 2.73
C LEU A 150 -5.32 0.35 3.73
N GLY A 151 -6.63 0.49 3.50
CA GLY A 151 -7.53 1.22 4.41
C GLY A 151 -7.36 2.74 4.35
N GLY A 152 -6.81 3.25 3.26
CA GLY A 152 -6.74 4.68 2.98
C GLY A 152 -8.10 5.24 2.58
N GLY A 153 -8.40 6.45 3.06
CA GLY A 153 -9.71 7.08 2.85
C GLY A 153 -10.75 6.56 3.84
N LYS A 154 -11.09 7.34 4.84
CA LYS A 154 -12.15 6.98 5.80
C LYS A 154 -13.55 6.87 5.15
N CYS A 155 -13.69 7.27 3.89
CA CYS A 155 -14.91 7.10 3.09
C CYS A 155 -14.53 6.47 1.74
N PHE A 156 -14.37 5.13 1.73
CA PHE A 156 -13.81 4.36 0.61
C PHE A 156 -14.47 4.66 -0.73
N ILE A 157 -15.81 4.66 -0.78
CA ILE A 157 -16.56 4.85 -2.01
C ILE A 157 -16.40 6.28 -2.52
N ALA A 158 -16.58 7.29 -1.64
CA ALA A 158 -16.43 8.69 -2.03
C ALA A 158 -14.99 9.01 -2.48
N THR A 159 -13.98 8.45 -1.80
CA THR A 159 -12.56 8.60 -2.23
C THR A 159 -12.28 7.91 -3.57
N ALA A 160 -12.97 6.82 -3.89
CA ALA A 160 -12.81 6.14 -5.18
C ALA A 160 -13.29 7.00 -6.37
N VAL A 161 -14.29 7.84 -6.15
CA VAL A 161 -14.89 8.73 -7.18
C VAL A 161 -14.61 10.22 -6.92
N GLU A 162 -13.65 10.55 -6.05
CA GLU A 162 -13.33 11.91 -5.61
C GLU A 162 -13.03 12.88 -6.77
N GLU A 163 -12.43 12.40 -7.85
CA GLU A 163 -12.17 13.21 -9.07
C GLU A 163 -13.46 13.68 -9.78
N HIS A 164 -14.60 13.10 -9.44
CA HIS A 164 -15.91 13.41 -10.00
C HIS A 164 -16.90 13.96 -8.96
N CYS A 165 -16.47 14.11 -7.69
CA CYS A 165 -17.28 14.68 -6.62
C CYS A 165 -16.94 16.16 -6.40
N GLU A 166 -17.93 16.95 -6.00
CA GLU A 166 -17.70 18.29 -5.46
C GLU A 166 -16.93 18.21 -4.13
N ASP A 167 -16.06 19.19 -3.85
CA ASP A 167 -15.14 19.20 -2.72
C ASP A 167 -15.82 19.00 -1.35
N GLY A 168 -17.05 19.47 -1.17
CA GLY A 168 -17.82 19.35 0.06
C GLY A 168 -18.42 17.98 0.35
N VAL A 169 -18.63 17.13 -0.68
CA VAL A 169 -19.36 15.86 -0.56
C VAL A 169 -18.68 14.90 0.41
N VAL A 170 -17.38 14.71 0.24
CA VAL A 170 -16.60 13.79 1.08
C VAL A 170 -16.55 14.27 2.53
N ILE A 171 -16.46 15.58 2.74
CA ILE A 171 -16.43 16.20 4.08
C ILE A 171 -17.78 15.98 4.77
N THR A 172 -18.89 16.27 4.11
CA THR A 172 -20.24 16.10 4.63
C THR A 172 -20.53 14.65 5.01
N LEU A 173 -20.19 13.69 4.15
CA LEU A 173 -20.37 12.26 4.45
C LEU A 173 -19.54 11.77 5.64
N LYS A 174 -18.30 12.27 5.79
CA LYS A 174 -17.45 11.98 6.96
C LYS A 174 -18.06 12.55 8.23
N ARG A 175 -18.50 13.80 8.18
CA ARG A 175 -19.14 14.48 9.31
C ARG A 175 -20.44 13.75 9.75
N PHE A 176 -21.29 13.39 8.80
CA PHE A 176 -22.51 12.60 9.09
C PHE A 176 -22.19 11.26 9.75
N ARG A 177 -21.17 10.54 9.25
CA ARG A 177 -20.75 9.30 9.88
C ARG A 177 -20.30 9.52 11.34
N ASP A 178 -19.47 10.54 11.59
CA ASP A 178 -18.83 10.75 12.90
C ASP A 178 -19.80 11.37 13.90
N GLU A 179 -20.65 12.31 13.48
CA GLU A 179 -21.53 13.08 14.37
C GLU A 179 -22.94 12.49 14.51
N VAL A 180 -23.43 11.77 13.50
CA VAL A 180 -24.79 11.21 13.52
C VAL A 180 -24.77 9.69 13.67
N LEU A 181 -24.13 8.98 12.73
CA LEU A 181 -24.17 7.51 12.74
C LEU A 181 -23.39 6.90 13.91
N ALA A 182 -22.23 7.45 14.27
CA ALA A 182 -21.43 6.90 15.36
C ALA A 182 -22.08 7.03 16.74
N ARG A 183 -23.05 7.94 16.91
CA ARG A 183 -23.72 8.18 18.20
C ARG A 183 -24.76 7.12 18.57
N ASN A 184 -25.31 6.39 17.60
CA ASN A 184 -26.35 5.40 17.87
C ASN A 184 -25.89 3.97 17.54
N HIS A 185 -26.57 2.97 18.13
CA HIS A 185 -26.19 1.56 17.99
C HIS A 185 -26.36 1.05 16.55
N PHE A 186 -27.44 1.42 15.87
CA PHE A 186 -27.69 1.02 14.47
C PHE A 186 -26.67 1.64 13.53
N GLY A 187 -26.34 2.92 13.71
CA GLY A 187 -25.32 3.62 12.94
C GLY A 187 -23.93 2.99 13.11
N ARG A 188 -23.55 2.58 14.32
CA ARG A 188 -22.28 1.86 14.54
C ARG A 188 -22.24 0.51 13.84
N LYS A 189 -23.34 -0.26 13.84
CA LYS A 189 -23.47 -1.50 13.08
C LYS A 189 -23.34 -1.24 11.58
N PHE A 190 -24.04 -0.23 11.06
CA PHE A 190 -23.96 0.19 9.67
C PHE A 190 -22.52 0.56 9.28
N ILE A 191 -21.83 1.38 10.08
CA ILE A 191 -20.42 1.74 9.88
C ILE A 191 -19.55 0.49 9.82
N SER A 192 -19.76 -0.48 10.72
CA SER A 192 -18.99 -1.72 10.74
C SER A 192 -19.17 -2.54 9.46
N ILE A 193 -20.41 -2.67 8.99
CA ILE A 193 -20.72 -3.37 7.72
C ILE A 193 -20.12 -2.60 6.53
N TYR A 194 -20.32 -1.28 6.50
CA TYR A 194 -19.74 -0.42 5.48
C TYR A 194 -18.23 -0.61 5.35
N TYR A 195 -17.49 -0.61 6.45
CA TYR A 195 -16.04 -0.81 6.42
C TYR A 195 -15.58 -2.22 5.98
N LYS A 196 -16.45 -3.22 6.08
CA LYS A 196 -16.18 -4.57 5.59
C LYS A 196 -16.32 -4.68 4.06
N ILE A 197 -17.35 -4.02 3.50
CA ILE A 197 -17.74 -4.19 2.08
C ILE A 197 -17.18 -3.06 1.20
N SER A 198 -17.11 -1.84 1.71
CA SER A 198 -16.73 -0.64 0.91
C SER A 198 -15.34 -0.69 0.29
N PRO A 199 -14.29 -1.34 0.84
CA PRO A 199 -13.01 -1.47 0.15
C PRO A 199 -13.13 -2.22 -1.20
N SER A 200 -13.90 -3.31 -1.23
CA SER A 200 -14.13 -4.09 -2.46
C SER A 200 -14.91 -3.28 -3.49
N ILE A 201 -15.95 -2.56 -3.04
CA ILE A 201 -16.72 -1.66 -3.91
C ILE A 201 -15.85 -0.53 -4.45
N ALA A 202 -15.01 0.07 -3.62
CA ALA A 202 -14.11 1.15 -4.03
C ALA A 202 -13.08 0.69 -5.08
N VAL A 203 -12.50 -0.50 -4.92
CA VAL A 203 -11.60 -1.10 -5.91
C VAL A 203 -12.34 -1.32 -7.24
N PHE A 204 -13.57 -1.84 -7.19
CA PHE A 204 -14.42 -2.00 -8.38
C PHE A 204 -14.68 -0.65 -9.07
N LEU A 205 -15.04 0.39 -8.30
CA LEU A 205 -15.29 1.73 -8.83
C LEU A 205 -14.05 2.34 -9.49
N ILE A 206 -12.88 2.23 -8.88
CA ILE A 206 -11.62 2.73 -9.46
C ILE A 206 -11.30 2.07 -10.80
N ARG A 207 -11.70 0.81 -10.99
CA ARG A 207 -11.52 0.05 -12.24
C ARG A 207 -12.62 0.30 -13.27
N SER A 208 -13.75 0.84 -12.86
CA SER A 208 -14.89 1.12 -13.72
C SER A 208 -14.62 2.27 -14.68
N ASP A 209 -15.44 2.41 -15.70
CA ASP A 209 -15.36 3.53 -16.63
C ASP A 209 -15.73 4.89 -15.98
N SER A 210 -15.28 5.97 -16.57
CA SER A 210 -15.50 7.32 -16.06
C SER A 210 -17.01 7.70 -16.03
N LYS A 211 -17.84 7.13 -16.90
CA LYS A 211 -19.29 7.39 -16.91
C LYS A 211 -19.95 6.83 -15.66
N PHE A 212 -19.60 5.58 -15.31
CA PHE A 212 -20.12 4.94 -14.11
C PHE A 212 -19.65 5.65 -12.83
N GLN A 213 -18.37 6.04 -12.78
CA GLN A 213 -17.84 6.84 -11.66
C GLN A 213 -18.58 8.14 -11.47
N LYS A 214 -18.91 8.86 -12.56
CA LYS A 214 -19.71 10.11 -12.52
C LYS A 214 -21.13 9.89 -12.01
N ILE A 215 -21.77 8.78 -12.40
CA ILE A 215 -23.12 8.45 -11.90
C ILE A 215 -23.09 8.25 -10.37
N VAL A 216 -22.09 7.50 -9.88
CA VAL A 216 -21.93 7.26 -8.43
C VAL A 216 -21.59 8.57 -7.71
N ALA A 217 -20.72 9.41 -8.26
CA ALA A 217 -20.37 10.70 -7.69
C ALA A 217 -21.61 11.62 -7.57
N ASN A 218 -22.44 11.70 -8.61
CA ASN A 218 -23.69 12.48 -8.60
C ASN A 218 -24.68 11.95 -7.53
N LEU A 219 -24.78 10.62 -7.38
CA LEU A 219 -25.61 10.02 -6.34
C LEU A 219 -25.11 10.39 -4.94
N LEU A 220 -23.81 10.32 -4.70
CA LEU A 220 -23.19 10.72 -3.43
C LEU A 220 -23.39 12.21 -3.15
N GLY A 221 -23.33 13.07 -4.19
CA GLY A 221 -23.61 14.50 -4.09
C GLY A 221 -25.05 14.76 -3.63
N LYS A 222 -26.03 14.09 -4.23
CA LYS A 222 -27.45 14.20 -3.82
C LYS A 222 -27.65 13.74 -2.37
N ILE A 223 -27.02 12.64 -1.97
CA ILE A 223 -27.07 12.14 -0.59
C ILE A 223 -26.44 13.15 0.38
N ALA A 224 -25.26 13.69 0.06
CA ALA A 224 -24.58 14.67 0.89
C ALA A 224 -25.40 15.97 1.04
N ASN A 225 -26.03 16.45 -0.03
CA ASN A 225 -26.91 17.61 0.02
C ASN A 225 -28.15 17.36 0.90
N ALA A 226 -28.77 16.20 0.77
CA ALA A 226 -29.89 15.82 1.64
C ALA A 226 -29.50 15.75 3.12
N ILE A 227 -28.33 15.16 3.42
CA ILE A 227 -27.75 15.08 4.77
C ILE A 227 -27.47 16.49 5.31
N SER A 228 -26.82 17.34 4.52
CA SER A 228 -26.50 18.72 4.91
C SER A 228 -27.78 19.49 5.25
N PHE A 229 -28.81 19.37 4.40
CA PHE A 229 -30.10 20.01 4.63
C PHE A 229 -30.79 19.53 5.91
N GLN A 230 -30.77 18.22 6.19
CA GLN A 230 -31.51 17.62 7.30
C GLN A 230 -30.77 17.74 8.66
N PHE A 231 -29.44 17.63 8.66
CA PHE A 231 -28.68 17.51 9.91
C PHE A 231 -27.74 18.69 10.22
N PHE A 232 -27.42 19.53 9.23
CA PHE A 232 -26.44 20.62 9.37
C PHE A 232 -26.98 21.98 8.89
N ARG A 233 -28.31 22.15 8.87
CA ARG A 233 -28.97 23.37 8.37
C ARG A 233 -28.70 24.60 9.22
N ASP A 234 -28.55 24.43 10.54
CA ASP A 234 -28.51 25.52 11.50
C ASP A 234 -27.10 26.09 11.77
N GLU A 235 -26.10 25.68 10.98
CA GLU A 235 -24.71 26.12 11.14
C GLU A 235 -24.23 27.09 10.02
N LYS A 236 -25.15 27.79 9.32
CA LYS A 236 -24.83 28.86 8.39
C LYS A 236 -25.06 30.23 9.00
#